data_7bd638f62d00cb5eb3c292633fddfb75
#
_entry.id   7bd638f62d00cb5eb3c292633fddfb75
#
_cell.length_a   1.000
_cell.length_b   1.000
_cell.length_c   1.000
_cell.angle_alpha   90.00
_cell.angle_beta   90.00
_cell.angle_gamma   90.00
#
_symmetry.space_group_name_H-M   'P 1'
#
loop_
_entity.id
_entity.type
_entity.pdbx_description
1 polymer ?
#
loop_
_entity_poly.entity_id
_entity_poly.type
_entity_poly.pdbx_seq_one_letter_code
_entity_poly.pdbx_strand_id
1 'polypeptide(L)'
;MKRNLNWHNLLVRLAVFWLILFFFLTSCSSKDDTDVIRQLVKQGAIFAEKHDISGLMKLTSEDFLAMPGQHDHRGVSKILWMAFRHYEEFKVIYPKPSVELEPSGLAAFAKIYFMIVKKELSFPKLKELYKDPQGWLEEVGENADLYRLKLELLKKNREWLVIRAHLERFRGLGFSDCFPLGVGP
;
A
#
# COMPACT_ATOMS: atom_id res chain seq x y z
N MET A 1 63.96 0.69 -29.46
CA MET A 1 62.91 1.65 -29.00
C MET A 1 62.23 1.06 -27.74
N LYS A 2 62.64 1.52 -26.54
CA LYS A 2 61.97 1.10 -25.28
C LYS A 2 60.77 2.02 -25.01
N ARG A 3 59.55 1.49 -25.11
CA ARG A 3 58.34 2.16 -24.67
C ARG A 3 58.34 2.21 -23.13
N ASN A 4 58.71 3.34 -22.57
CA ASN A 4 58.45 3.57 -21.13
C ASN A 4 56.95 3.65 -20.95
N LEU A 5 56.36 2.54 -20.57
CA LEU A 5 54.98 2.46 -20.16
C LEU A 5 54.85 3.27 -18.86
N ASN A 6 54.23 4.46 -18.94
CA ASN A 6 54.00 5.32 -17.77
C ASN A 6 53.03 4.65 -16.83
N TRP A 7 53.54 3.79 -15.97
CA TRP A 7 52.76 3.01 -14.99
C TRP A 7 51.94 3.91 -14.07
N HIS A 8 52.44 5.12 -13.79
CA HIS A 8 51.75 6.13 -13.02
C HIS A 8 50.39 6.52 -13.67
N ASN A 9 50.38 6.72 -14.97
CA ASN A 9 49.17 7.06 -15.72
C ASN A 9 48.17 5.89 -15.79
N LEU A 10 48.67 4.66 -15.75
CA LEU A 10 47.82 3.45 -15.71
C LEU A 10 47.14 3.33 -14.37
N LEU A 11 47.86 3.54 -13.26
CA LEU A 11 47.32 3.49 -11.90
C LEU A 11 46.26 4.58 -11.65
N VAL A 12 46.53 5.81 -12.15
CA VAL A 12 45.56 6.92 -12.04
C VAL A 12 44.27 6.61 -12.82
N ARG A 13 44.38 6.04 -14.02
CA ARG A 13 43.20 5.65 -14.82
C ARG A 13 42.39 4.53 -14.15
N LEU A 14 43.06 3.54 -13.57
CA LEU A 14 42.42 2.47 -12.78
C LEU A 14 41.73 3.03 -11.53
N ALA A 15 42.37 3.94 -10.79
CA ALA A 15 41.79 4.56 -9.62
C ALA A 15 40.53 5.38 -9.96
N VAL A 16 40.58 6.17 -11.03
CA VAL A 16 39.42 6.95 -11.52
C VAL A 16 38.30 6.02 -11.97
N PHE A 17 38.62 4.93 -12.66
CA PHE A 17 37.60 3.93 -13.08
C PHE A 17 36.92 3.28 -11.88
N TRP A 18 37.67 2.90 -10.84
CA TRP A 18 37.12 2.35 -9.59
C TRP A 18 36.29 3.35 -8.82
N LEU A 19 36.68 4.64 -8.82
CA LEU A 19 35.94 5.70 -8.16
C LEU A 19 34.61 5.99 -8.86
N ILE A 20 34.58 5.97 -10.19
CA ILE A 20 33.37 6.10 -10.99
C ILE A 20 32.46 4.88 -10.76
N LEU A 21 33.00 3.66 -10.75
CA LEU A 21 32.24 2.44 -10.50
C LEU A 21 31.60 2.45 -9.10
N PHE A 22 32.29 2.98 -8.09
CA PHE A 22 31.78 3.12 -6.73
C PHE A 22 30.60 4.09 -6.65
N PHE A 23 30.61 5.19 -7.44
CA PHE A 23 29.51 6.15 -7.52
C PHE A 23 28.26 5.54 -8.17
N PHE A 24 28.39 4.62 -9.11
CA PHE A 24 27.23 3.95 -9.72
C PHE A 24 26.57 2.93 -8.80
N LEU A 25 27.25 2.41 -7.78
CA LEU A 25 26.70 1.43 -6.84
C LEU A 25 25.90 2.06 -5.70
N THR A 26 25.97 3.37 -5.48
CA THR A 26 25.29 4.05 -4.37
C THR A 26 23.96 4.73 -4.76
N SER A 27 23.56 4.70 -6.04
CA SER A 27 22.41 5.44 -6.55
C SER A 27 21.15 4.58 -6.70
N CYS A 28 20.80 3.77 -5.71
CA CYS A 28 19.55 3.04 -5.84
C CYS A 28 18.90 2.84 -4.48
N SER A 29 17.79 3.56 -4.19
CA SER A 29 16.84 2.92 -3.27
C SER A 29 15.51 3.64 -3.03
N SER A 30 15.39 4.95 -2.93
CA SER A 30 14.15 5.53 -2.41
C SER A 30 12.93 5.48 -3.37
N LYS A 31 13.17 5.54 -4.69
CA LYS A 31 12.07 5.41 -5.68
C LYS A 31 11.56 3.99 -5.78
N ASP A 32 12.44 3.02 -5.60
CA ASP A 32 12.13 1.61 -5.64
C ASP A 32 11.27 1.17 -4.44
N ASP A 33 11.62 1.59 -3.23
CA ASP A 33 10.86 1.29 -2.02
C ASP A 33 9.41 1.81 -2.05
N THR A 34 9.20 3.01 -2.59
CA THR A 34 7.85 3.56 -2.75
C THR A 34 7.01 2.72 -3.72
N ASP A 35 7.61 2.25 -4.80
CA ASP A 35 6.91 1.41 -5.78
C ASP A 35 6.69 -0.01 -5.24
N VAL A 36 7.63 -0.55 -4.45
CA VAL A 36 7.44 -1.83 -3.74
C VAL A 36 6.25 -1.75 -2.79
N ILE A 37 6.12 -0.68 -2.01
CA ILE A 37 4.97 -0.47 -1.11
C ILE A 37 3.66 -0.34 -1.91
N ARG A 38 3.66 0.36 -3.05
CA ARG A 38 2.48 0.42 -3.93
C ARG A 38 2.10 -0.95 -4.50
N GLN A 39 3.10 -1.78 -4.84
CA GLN A 39 2.85 -3.16 -5.26
C GLN A 39 2.28 -4.01 -4.12
N LEU A 40 2.74 -3.83 -2.88
CA LEU A 40 2.18 -4.48 -1.70
C LEU A 40 0.69 -4.11 -1.54
N VAL A 41 0.33 -2.84 -1.66
CA VAL A 41 -1.08 -2.39 -1.64
C VAL A 41 -1.89 -3.04 -2.76
N LYS A 42 -1.33 -3.12 -3.98
CA LYS A 42 -1.98 -3.79 -5.12
C LYS A 42 -2.22 -5.28 -4.85
N GLN A 43 -1.25 -5.97 -4.27
CA GLN A 43 -1.40 -7.38 -3.87
C GLN A 43 -2.48 -7.53 -2.81
N GLY A 44 -2.53 -6.64 -1.82
CA GLY A 44 -3.58 -6.60 -0.80
C GLY A 44 -4.98 -6.49 -1.42
N ALA A 45 -5.17 -5.59 -2.39
CA ALA A 45 -6.44 -5.46 -3.09
C ALA A 45 -6.82 -6.75 -3.86
N ILE A 46 -5.85 -7.38 -4.54
CA ILE A 46 -6.07 -8.66 -5.25
C ILE A 46 -6.45 -9.78 -4.28
N PHE A 47 -5.79 -9.88 -3.12
CA PHE A 47 -6.12 -10.88 -2.11
C PHE A 47 -7.51 -10.63 -1.51
N ALA A 48 -7.86 -9.37 -1.26
CA ALA A 48 -9.19 -9.00 -0.78
C ALA A 48 -10.28 -9.42 -1.78
N GLU A 49 -10.15 -9.08 -3.07
CA GLU A 49 -11.08 -9.46 -4.12
C GLU A 49 -11.22 -10.99 -4.31
N LYS A 50 -10.18 -11.74 -3.96
CA LYS A 50 -10.16 -13.21 -4.00
C LYS A 50 -10.59 -13.85 -2.68
N HIS A 51 -10.92 -13.05 -1.66
CA HIS A 51 -11.21 -13.51 -0.29
C HIS A 51 -10.06 -14.32 0.33
N ASP A 52 -8.83 -14.06 -0.11
CA ASP A 52 -7.63 -14.74 0.39
C ASP A 52 -7.11 -14.06 1.66
N ILE A 53 -7.71 -14.42 2.81
CA ILE A 53 -7.30 -13.91 4.12
C ILE A 53 -5.85 -14.30 4.44
N SER A 54 -5.44 -15.52 4.06
CA SER A 54 -4.06 -15.97 4.29
C SER A 54 -3.05 -15.12 3.52
N GLY A 55 -3.36 -14.82 2.25
CA GLY A 55 -2.55 -13.91 1.45
C GLY A 55 -2.44 -12.52 2.04
N LEU A 56 -3.55 -11.96 2.55
CA LEU A 56 -3.56 -10.66 3.24
C LEU A 56 -2.68 -10.67 4.49
N MET A 57 -2.78 -11.71 5.32
CA MET A 57 -1.99 -11.81 6.56
C MET A 57 -0.48 -11.98 6.29
N LYS A 58 -0.08 -12.57 5.16
CA LYS A 58 1.33 -12.65 4.76
C LYS A 58 1.98 -11.30 4.44
N LEU A 59 1.19 -10.28 4.14
CA LEU A 59 1.69 -8.92 3.92
C LEU A 59 1.95 -8.17 5.23
N THR A 60 1.63 -8.76 6.37
CA THR A 60 1.73 -8.15 7.70
C THR A 60 2.81 -8.80 8.54
N SER A 61 3.35 -8.06 9.52
CA SER A 61 4.31 -8.59 10.48
C SER A 61 3.64 -9.48 11.52
N GLU A 62 4.43 -10.28 12.25
CA GLU A 62 3.93 -11.10 13.36
C GLU A 62 3.25 -10.26 14.46
N ASP A 63 3.78 -9.05 14.70
CA ASP A 63 3.28 -8.08 15.69
C ASP A 63 2.23 -7.12 15.12
N PHE A 64 1.58 -7.50 14.02
CA PHE A 64 0.59 -6.66 13.35
C PHE A 64 -0.61 -6.37 14.24
N LEU A 65 -1.06 -5.09 14.22
CA LEU A 65 -2.27 -4.64 14.89
C LEU A 65 -3.15 -3.79 13.95
N ALA A 66 -4.43 -4.10 13.91
CA ALA A 66 -5.41 -3.26 13.24
C ALA A 66 -6.19 -2.39 14.22
N MET A 67 -6.36 -1.13 13.84
CA MET A 67 -7.01 -0.09 14.62
C MET A 67 -8.34 0.35 13.97
N PRO A 68 -9.31 0.78 14.75
CA PRO A 68 -9.39 0.80 16.20
C PRO A 68 -9.56 -0.60 16.80
N GLY A 69 -9.36 -0.72 18.11
CA GLY A 69 -9.63 -1.98 18.85
C GLY A 69 -8.43 -2.91 19.02
N GLN A 70 -7.26 -2.58 18.45
CA GLN A 70 -6.03 -3.37 18.59
C GLN A 70 -6.21 -4.85 18.24
N HIS A 71 -6.84 -5.13 17.09
CA HIS A 71 -7.06 -6.48 16.62
C HIS A 71 -5.77 -7.08 16.04
N ASP A 72 -5.38 -8.22 16.57
CA ASP A 72 -4.29 -9.05 16.06
C ASP A 72 -4.69 -9.80 14.77
N HIS A 73 -3.79 -10.61 14.23
CA HIS A 73 -4.05 -11.45 13.05
C HIS A 73 -5.34 -12.26 13.15
N ARG A 74 -5.60 -12.85 14.31
CA ARG A 74 -6.81 -13.69 14.53
C ARG A 74 -8.07 -12.84 14.54
N GLY A 75 -8.03 -11.70 15.21
CA GLY A 75 -9.12 -10.73 15.25
C GLY A 75 -9.46 -10.20 13.87
N VAL A 76 -8.42 -9.76 13.12
CA VAL A 76 -8.58 -9.25 11.76
C VAL A 76 -9.08 -10.32 10.80
N SER A 77 -8.58 -11.56 10.90
CA SER A 77 -9.06 -12.67 10.06
C SER A 77 -10.56 -12.94 10.24
N LYS A 78 -11.08 -12.84 11.47
CA LYS A 78 -12.51 -12.96 11.73
C LYS A 78 -13.31 -11.82 11.11
N ILE A 79 -12.83 -10.58 11.24
CA ILE A 79 -13.46 -9.39 10.65
C ILE A 79 -13.51 -9.52 9.13
N LEU A 80 -12.39 -9.86 8.50
CA LEU A 80 -12.31 -10.06 7.06
C LEU A 80 -13.25 -11.18 6.57
N TRP A 81 -13.31 -12.29 7.28
CA TRP A 81 -14.21 -13.38 6.94
C TRP A 81 -15.68 -12.92 6.95
N MET A 82 -16.11 -12.15 7.96
CA MET A 82 -17.46 -11.61 8.03
C MET A 82 -17.72 -10.58 6.93
N ALA A 83 -16.74 -9.69 6.67
CA ALA A 83 -16.83 -8.70 5.59
C ALA A 83 -16.95 -9.38 4.23
N PHE A 84 -16.14 -10.37 3.92
CA PHE A 84 -16.18 -11.11 2.66
C PHE A 84 -17.51 -11.87 2.46
N ARG A 85 -18.09 -12.38 3.52
CA ARG A 85 -19.45 -12.96 3.46
C ARG A 85 -20.54 -11.91 3.20
N HIS A 86 -20.34 -10.69 3.68
CA HIS A 86 -21.32 -9.61 3.49
C HIS A 86 -21.27 -9.05 2.07
N TYR A 87 -20.04 -8.84 1.53
CA TYR A 87 -19.86 -8.24 0.20
C TYR A 87 -20.00 -9.25 -0.93
N GLU A 88 -19.83 -10.55 -0.66
CA GLU A 88 -19.79 -11.59 -1.68
C GLU A 88 -18.74 -11.28 -2.76
N GLU A 89 -19.12 -11.21 -4.05
CA GLU A 89 -18.22 -10.78 -5.11
C GLU A 89 -18.13 -9.25 -5.19
N PHE A 90 -16.94 -8.69 -5.06
CA PHE A 90 -16.70 -7.25 -5.10
C PHE A 90 -15.41 -6.89 -5.85
N LYS A 91 -15.28 -5.60 -6.14
CA LYS A 91 -14.07 -4.97 -6.67
C LYS A 91 -13.58 -3.89 -5.71
N VAL A 92 -12.25 -3.77 -5.61
CA VAL A 92 -11.59 -2.70 -4.86
C VAL A 92 -11.05 -1.68 -5.84
N ILE A 93 -11.61 -0.48 -5.84
CA ILE A 93 -11.20 0.61 -6.71
C ILE A 93 -10.49 1.66 -5.88
N TYR A 94 -9.29 2.06 -6.27
CA TYR A 94 -8.51 3.06 -5.55
C TYR A 94 -7.60 3.86 -6.48
N PRO A 95 -7.38 5.16 -6.20
CA PRO A 95 -6.38 5.97 -6.86
C PRO A 95 -4.96 5.55 -6.41
N LYS A 96 -3.94 6.14 -7.02
CA LYS A 96 -2.55 5.88 -6.63
C LYS A 96 -2.33 6.18 -5.15
N PRO A 97 -1.85 5.20 -4.33
CA PRO A 97 -1.58 5.41 -2.92
C PRO A 97 -0.53 6.49 -2.66
N SER A 98 -0.77 7.32 -1.65
CA SER A 98 0.25 8.21 -1.11
C SER A 98 1.18 7.40 -0.22
N VAL A 99 2.48 7.48 -0.45
CA VAL A 99 3.51 6.78 0.32
C VAL A 99 4.55 7.78 0.77
N GLU A 100 4.83 7.82 2.07
CA GLU A 100 5.82 8.66 2.72
C GLU A 100 6.84 7.75 3.39
N LEU A 101 8.11 7.84 2.97
CA LEU A 101 9.22 7.10 3.57
C LEU A 101 9.82 7.94 4.70
N GLU A 102 10.14 7.30 5.82
CA GLU A 102 10.96 7.94 6.84
C GLU A 102 12.41 8.15 6.37
N PRO A 103 13.12 9.15 6.90
CA PRO A 103 14.51 9.41 6.54
C PRO A 103 15.46 8.23 6.77
N SER A 104 15.10 7.33 7.69
CA SER A 104 15.84 6.09 7.96
C SER A 104 15.81 5.09 6.81
N GLY A 105 14.79 5.17 5.92
CA GLY A 105 14.51 4.18 4.88
C GLY A 105 14.02 2.83 5.43
N LEU A 106 13.75 2.73 6.73
CA LEU A 106 13.32 1.49 7.38
C LEU A 106 11.84 1.48 7.75
N ALA A 107 11.20 2.65 7.78
CA ALA A 107 9.77 2.78 8.03
C ALA A 107 9.08 3.62 6.96
N ALA A 108 7.80 3.39 6.77
CA ALA A 108 6.98 4.11 5.80
C ALA A 108 5.53 4.21 6.27
N PHE A 109 4.86 5.24 5.77
CA PHE A 109 3.42 5.42 5.91
C PHE A 109 2.75 5.38 4.54
N ALA A 110 1.67 4.61 4.41
CA ALA A 110 0.87 4.62 3.19
C ALA A 110 -0.57 5.00 3.52
N LYS A 111 -1.15 5.89 2.69
CA LYS A 111 -2.54 6.31 2.79
C LYS A 111 -3.26 5.96 1.50
N ILE A 112 -4.33 5.20 1.62
CA ILE A 112 -5.12 4.69 0.52
C ILE A 112 -6.58 5.09 0.73
N TYR A 113 -7.17 5.77 -0.25
CA TYR A 113 -8.61 5.92 -0.34
C TYR A 113 -9.11 4.84 -1.29
N PHE A 114 -10.08 4.07 -0.88
CA PHE A 114 -10.63 3.01 -1.73
C PHE A 114 -12.12 2.85 -1.54
N MET A 115 -12.75 2.29 -2.56
CA MET A 115 -14.16 1.93 -2.49
C MET A 115 -14.32 0.43 -2.79
N ILE A 116 -15.27 -0.16 -2.09
CA ILE A 116 -15.74 -1.52 -2.34
C ILE A 116 -17.01 -1.44 -3.15
N VAL A 117 -17.02 -2.11 -4.30
CA VAL A 117 -18.12 -2.09 -5.26
C VAL A 117 -18.57 -3.50 -5.52
N LYS A 118 -19.86 -3.77 -5.47
CA LYS A 118 -20.40 -5.06 -5.90
C LYS A 118 -20.14 -5.29 -7.39
N LYS A 119 -19.71 -6.48 -7.76
CA LYS A 119 -19.24 -6.81 -9.11
C LYS A 119 -20.32 -6.65 -10.20
N GLU A 120 -21.57 -6.81 -9.82
CA GLU A 120 -22.71 -6.74 -10.76
C GLU A 120 -23.13 -5.32 -11.15
N LEU A 121 -22.58 -4.29 -10.48
CA LEU A 121 -22.96 -2.91 -10.72
C LEU A 121 -22.13 -2.29 -11.85
N SER A 122 -22.86 -1.73 -12.84
CA SER A 122 -22.25 -0.88 -13.87
C SER A 122 -21.84 0.44 -13.22
N PHE A 123 -20.55 0.70 -13.15
CA PHE A 123 -20.01 1.87 -12.48
C PHE A 123 -20.05 3.10 -13.38
N PRO A 124 -20.46 4.26 -12.87
CA PRO A 124 -20.28 5.52 -13.59
C PRO A 124 -18.79 5.73 -13.85
N LYS A 125 -18.45 6.13 -15.05
CA LYS A 125 -17.05 6.33 -15.44
C LYS A 125 -16.41 7.37 -14.53
N LEU A 126 -15.21 7.10 -14.00
CA LEU A 126 -14.43 8.07 -13.20
C LEU A 126 -14.29 9.47 -13.84
N LYS A 127 -14.49 9.58 -15.17
CA LYS A 127 -14.54 10.85 -15.87
C LYS A 127 -15.75 11.70 -15.50
N GLU A 128 -16.83 11.10 -15.04
CA GLU A 128 -18.05 11.78 -14.62
C GLU A 128 -17.90 12.44 -13.27
N LEU A 129 -17.04 11.89 -12.39
CA LEU A 129 -16.62 12.53 -11.14
C LEU A 129 -16.08 13.96 -11.36
N TYR A 130 -15.37 14.21 -12.47
CA TYR A 130 -14.83 15.55 -12.77
C TYR A 130 -15.87 16.50 -13.37
N LYS A 131 -17.00 16.00 -13.86
CA LYS A 131 -18.05 16.81 -14.48
C LYS A 131 -19.14 17.15 -13.48
N ASP A 132 -19.56 16.20 -12.67
CA ASP A 132 -20.57 16.34 -11.63
C ASP A 132 -20.16 15.51 -10.41
N PRO A 133 -19.29 16.06 -9.53
CA PRO A 133 -18.83 15.35 -8.34
C PRO A 133 -19.96 14.98 -7.38
N GLN A 134 -20.98 15.80 -7.27
CA GLN A 134 -22.06 15.59 -6.32
C GLN A 134 -22.99 14.48 -6.78
N GLY A 135 -23.47 14.53 -8.02
CA GLY A 135 -24.30 13.47 -8.59
C GLY A 135 -23.57 12.13 -8.65
N TRP A 136 -22.27 12.17 -8.97
CA TRP A 136 -21.44 10.95 -8.97
C TRP A 136 -21.32 10.35 -7.55
N LEU A 137 -21.12 11.18 -6.51
CA LEU A 137 -21.05 10.70 -5.12
C LEU A 137 -22.39 10.17 -4.62
N GLU A 138 -23.51 10.76 -5.02
CA GLU A 138 -24.85 10.26 -4.68
C GLU A 138 -25.11 8.90 -5.32
N GLU A 139 -24.84 8.74 -6.61
CA GLU A 139 -25.00 7.46 -7.34
C GLU A 139 -24.07 6.35 -6.80
N VAL A 140 -22.81 6.71 -6.51
CA VAL A 140 -21.82 5.78 -5.95
C VAL A 140 -22.13 5.45 -4.49
N GLY A 141 -22.59 6.45 -3.71
CA GLY A 141 -22.87 6.30 -2.28
C GLY A 141 -23.98 5.29 -1.99
N GLU A 142 -24.90 5.07 -2.90
CA GLU A 142 -25.94 4.04 -2.79
C GLU A 142 -25.41 2.62 -3.07
N ASN A 143 -24.32 2.53 -3.85
CA ASN A 143 -23.83 1.26 -4.42
C ASN A 143 -22.40 0.88 -4.00
N ALA A 144 -21.70 1.74 -3.28
CA ALA A 144 -20.32 1.50 -2.85
C ALA A 144 -20.04 2.04 -1.44
N ASP A 145 -19.19 1.31 -0.73
CA ASP A 145 -18.64 1.77 0.54
C ASP A 145 -17.28 2.41 0.31
N LEU A 146 -17.11 3.66 0.77
CA LEU A 146 -15.86 4.41 0.67
C LEU A 146 -15.07 4.33 1.98
N TYR A 147 -13.80 3.99 1.87
CA TYR A 147 -12.89 3.80 2.99
C TYR A 147 -11.58 4.59 2.83
N ARG A 148 -10.98 4.90 3.96
CA ARG A 148 -9.59 5.35 4.06
C ARG A 148 -8.81 4.33 4.90
N LEU A 149 -7.73 3.80 4.33
CA LEU A 149 -6.80 2.91 5.00
C LEU A 149 -5.46 3.63 5.19
N LYS A 150 -4.99 3.68 6.41
CA LYS A 150 -3.65 4.15 6.76
C LYS A 150 -2.83 2.93 7.19
N LEU A 151 -1.67 2.76 6.60
CA LEU A 151 -0.75 1.67 6.90
C LEU A 151 0.56 2.25 7.44
N GLU A 152 1.07 1.65 8.52
CA GLU A 152 2.44 1.81 8.98
C GLU A 152 3.21 0.55 8.56
N LEU A 153 4.36 0.75 7.92
CA LEU A 153 5.17 -0.34 7.39
C LEU A 153 6.58 -0.27 7.95
N LEU A 154 7.17 -1.45 8.18
CA LEU A 154 8.58 -1.61 8.50
C LEU A 154 9.28 -2.49 7.47
N LYS A 155 10.53 -2.14 7.14
CA LYS A 155 11.40 -2.93 6.28
C LYS A 155 12.19 -3.92 7.13
N LYS A 156 11.86 -5.21 7.03
CA LYS A 156 12.53 -6.30 7.74
C LYS A 156 13.10 -7.29 6.71
N ASN A 157 14.40 -7.59 6.80
CA ASN A 157 15.07 -8.52 5.87
C ASN A 157 14.87 -8.17 4.38
N ARG A 158 14.88 -6.86 4.03
CA ARG A 158 14.62 -6.30 2.70
C ARG A 158 13.18 -6.40 2.22
N GLU A 159 12.25 -6.86 3.04
CA GLU A 159 10.82 -6.94 2.73
C GLU A 159 10.06 -5.88 3.53
N TRP A 160 9.08 -5.24 2.89
CA TRP A 160 8.16 -4.33 3.54
C TRP A 160 6.97 -5.10 4.12
N LEU A 161 6.73 -4.95 5.42
CA LEU A 161 5.63 -5.58 6.13
C LEU A 161 4.78 -4.52 6.82
N VAL A 162 3.47 -4.69 6.78
CA VAL A 162 2.54 -3.84 7.51
C VAL A 162 2.59 -4.22 9.00
N ILE A 163 2.88 -3.24 9.86
CA ILE A 163 2.87 -3.41 11.32
C ILE A 163 1.59 -2.89 11.95
N ARG A 164 0.98 -1.86 11.33
CA ARG A 164 -0.31 -1.33 11.75
C ARG A 164 -1.18 -0.97 10.56
N ALA A 165 -2.48 -1.20 10.72
CA ALA A 165 -3.49 -0.75 9.78
C ALA A 165 -4.59 0.00 10.52
N HIS A 166 -5.00 1.16 10.00
CA HIS A 166 -6.12 1.92 10.54
C HIS A 166 -7.15 2.12 9.43
N LEU A 167 -8.33 1.54 9.61
CA LEU A 167 -9.43 1.61 8.65
C LEU A 167 -10.50 2.57 9.13
N GLU A 168 -10.88 3.51 8.27
CA GLU A 168 -11.92 4.49 8.51
C GLU A 168 -12.95 4.39 7.37
N ARG A 169 -14.25 4.46 7.70
CA ARG A 169 -15.34 4.49 6.71
C ARG A 169 -15.85 5.92 6.53
N PHE A 170 -16.13 6.30 5.28
CA PHE A 170 -16.80 7.56 5.00
C PHE A 170 -18.27 7.48 5.42
N ARG A 171 -18.71 8.48 6.21
CA ARG A 171 -20.11 8.64 6.65
C ARG A 171 -20.52 10.10 6.52
N GLY A 172 -21.11 10.44 5.39
CA GLY A 172 -21.68 11.77 5.14
C GLY A 172 -20.67 12.90 5.26
N LEU A 173 -20.39 13.39 6.45
CA LEU A 173 -19.56 14.58 6.69
C LEU A 173 -18.06 14.29 6.82
N GLY A 174 -17.61 13.03 6.69
CA GLY A 174 -16.19 12.70 6.78
C GLY A 174 -15.90 11.24 7.10
N PHE A 175 -14.61 10.96 7.33
CA PHE A 175 -14.17 9.63 7.72
C PHE A 175 -14.28 9.45 9.22
N SER A 176 -14.93 8.37 9.66
CA SER A 176 -15.02 7.93 11.04
C SER A 176 -14.34 6.58 11.20
N ASP A 177 -13.82 6.32 12.39
CA ASP A 177 -13.27 5.02 12.73
C ASP A 177 -14.30 3.92 12.47
N CYS A 178 -13.90 2.94 11.67
CA CYS A 178 -14.76 1.87 11.25
C CYS A 178 -14.25 0.54 11.75
N PHE A 179 -14.84 0.05 12.84
CA PHE A 179 -15.04 -1.37 12.97
C PHE A 179 -16.55 -1.61 12.94
N PRO A 180 -17.07 -2.04 11.79
CA PRO A 180 -18.51 -2.15 11.58
C PRO A 180 -19.06 -3.44 12.06
N LEU A 181 -18.64 -4.06 13.03
CA LEU A 181 -19.36 -5.23 13.53
C LEU A 181 -19.70 -4.95 14.97
N GLY A 182 -20.83 -4.23 15.09
CA GLY A 182 -21.55 -4.10 16.32
C GLY A 182 -21.58 -5.42 17.07
N VAL A 183 -20.74 -5.52 18.07
CA VAL A 183 -21.12 -6.13 19.32
C VAL A 183 -21.64 -4.94 20.09
N GLY A 184 -22.90 -4.62 19.87
CA GLY A 184 -23.65 -3.79 20.79
C GLY A 184 -23.64 -4.47 22.17
N PRO A 185 -23.85 -3.69 23.23
CA PRO A 185 -23.84 -4.18 24.60
C PRO A 185 -24.86 -5.28 24.81
#